data_d72c7378d0837d33283c18b2684b0986
#
_entry.id   d72c7378d0837d33283c18b2684b0986
#
_cell.length_a   1.000
_cell.length_b   1.000
_cell.length_c   1.000
_cell.angle_alpha   90.00
_cell.angle_beta   90.00
_cell.angle_gamma   90.00
#
_symmetry.space_group_name_H-M   'P 1'
#
loop_
_entity.id
_entity.type
_entity.pdbx_description
1 polymer ?
#
loop_
_entity_poly.entity_id
_entity_poly.type
_entity_poly.pdbx_seq_one_letter_code
_entity_poly.pdbx_strand_id
1 'polypeptide(L)'
;MHLFQVLFGSEDRKDLALELCRAMGHMDDCNPEDIEIRIVEDFIFIERKREFLILFENLNLHETTEPGEQDLPLKLLWCAALLYEMYLCFCNRKNIMNEKAELPSLRLVVLHHGRNGEPTNRILKLSELFAKCCWESESDLETQVHILNVNYRSGARILEECKPLRDYSFLVEAYRSGRPGKGDVRAVNDAIDEMEEGPVRDYLKGRRSEVIGMLITEYDEERAEQRLYQKAWEDGQKDGMEAGLREGLMEGMEKGRTAGLQEGHFAGLKEGERKGALKTLFYLVTRGTMTPQMAADCAGMSVAEFKRRCRRI
;
A
#
# COMPACT_ATOMS: atom_id res chain seq x y z
N MET A 1 -9.49 -22.64 -0.19
CA MET A 1 -10.78 -22.28 -0.84
C MET A 1 -11.62 -21.59 0.19
N HIS A 2 -12.00 -20.35 -0.07
CA HIS A 2 -12.78 -19.50 0.82
C HIS A 2 -14.27 -19.80 0.76
N LEU A 3 -15.01 -19.51 1.83
CA LEU A 3 -16.44 -19.78 1.88
C LEU A 3 -17.21 -19.09 0.75
N PHE A 4 -16.80 -17.86 0.40
CA PHE A 4 -17.35 -17.14 -0.75
C PHE A 4 -17.19 -17.90 -2.06
N GLN A 5 -15.99 -18.43 -2.34
CA GLN A 5 -15.72 -19.25 -3.53
C GLN A 5 -16.54 -20.52 -3.54
N VAL A 6 -16.73 -21.13 -2.38
CA VAL A 6 -17.56 -22.33 -2.26
C VAL A 6 -19.03 -22.03 -2.58
N LEU A 7 -19.56 -20.88 -2.16
CA LEU A 7 -20.94 -20.49 -2.41
C LEU A 7 -21.17 -19.98 -3.84
N PHE A 8 -20.31 -19.10 -4.33
CA PHE A 8 -20.52 -18.38 -5.59
C PHE A 8 -19.61 -18.82 -6.74
N GLY A 9 -18.59 -19.63 -6.46
CA GLY A 9 -17.63 -20.14 -7.44
C GLY A 9 -17.85 -21.60 -7.85
N SER A 10 -18.86 -22.27 -7.29
CA SER A 10 -19.10 -23.69 -7.57
C SER A 10 -20.01 -23.91 -8.81
N GLU A 11 -19.59 -24.82 -9.68
CA GLU A 11 -20.38 -25.25 -10.82
C GLU A 11 -21.75 -25.83 -10.42
N ASP A 12 -21.84 -26.44 -9.23
CA ASP A 12 -23.09 -27.01 -8.69
C ASP A 12 -24.05 -25.92 -8.17
N ARG A 13 -23.64 -24.69 -8.08
CA ARG A 13 -24.40 -23.55 -7.52
C ARG A 13 -24.35 -22.31 -8.42
N LYS A 14 -24.39 -22.53 -9.72
CA LYS A 14 -24.45 -21.47 -10.74
C LYS A 14 -25.62 -20.51 -10.57
N ASP A 15 -26.71 -20.97 -9.98
CA ASP A 15 -27.86 -20.18 -9.61
C ASP A 15 -27.51 -19.03 -8.64
N LEU A 16 -26.71 -19.30 -7.63
CA LEU A 16 -26.24 -18.27 -6.65
C LEU A 16 -25.31 -17.22 -7.32
N ALA A 17 -24.38 -17.69 -8.15
CA ALA A 17 -23.50 -16.82 -8.90
C ALA A 17 -24.28 -15.94 -9.88
N LEU A 18 -25.27 -16.50 -10.55
CA LEU A 18 -26.11 -15.78 -11.51
C LEU A 18 -27.00 -14.75 -10.82
N GLU A 19 -27.55 -15.05 -9.63
CA GLU A 19 -28.32 -14.10 -8.84
C GLU A 19 -27.43 -12.91 -8.41
N LEU A 20 -26.18 -13.18 -8.04
CA LEU A 20 -25.20 -12.13 -7.74
C LEU A 20 -24.88 -11.28 -8.98
N CYS A 21 -24.67 -11.91 -10.15
CA CYS A 21 -24.44 -11.18 -11.41
C CYS A 21 -25.61 -10.26 -11.76
N ARG A 22 -26.85 -10.74 -11.62
CA ARG A 22 -28.07 -9.96 -11.87
C ARG A 22 -28.19 -8.77 -10.94
N ALA A 23 -27.92 -8.94 -9.65
CA ALA A 23 -27.93 -7.84 -8.68
C ALA A 23 -26.88 -6.77 -8.98
N MET A 24 -25.83 -7.14 -9.72
CA MET A 24 -24.82 -6.17 -10.22
C MET A 24 -25.21 -5.55 -11.59
N GLY A 25 -26.38 -5.88 -12.14
CA GLY A 25 -26.83 -5.42 -13.45
C GLY A 25 -26.13 -6.12 -14.62
N HIS A 26 -25.70 -7.36 -14.42
CA HIS A 26 -25.05 -8.19 -15.43
C HIS A 26 -25.82 -9.50 -15.64
N MET A 27 -25.81 -9.98 -16.89
CA MET A 27 -26.35 -11.31 -17.22
C MET A 27 -27.85 -11.49 -16.90
N ASP A 28 -28.67 -10.44 -17.03
CA ASP A 28 -30.10 -10.46 -16.68
C ASP A 28 -30.90 -11.52 -17.42
N ASP A 29 -30.59 -11.75 -18.70
CA ASP A 29 -31.31 -12.69 -19.58
C ASP A 29 -30.63 -14.06 -19.67
N CYS A 30 -29.97 -14.52 -18.60
CA CYS A 30 -29.25 -15.80 -18.58
C CYS A 30 -29.94 -16.84 -17.72
N ASN A 31 -29.72 -18.10 -18.10
CA ASN A 31 -29.95 -19.26 -17.25
C ASN A 31 -28.61 -19.74 -16.65
N PRO A 32 -28.64 -20.51 -15.57
CA PRO A 32 -27.42 -21.07 -14.96
C PRO A 32 -26.59 -21.95 -15.93
N GLU A 33 -27.23 -22.54 -16.91
CA GLU A 33 -26.56 -23.36 -17.92
C GLU A 33 -25.79 -22.55 -18.96
N ASP A 34 -26.07 -21.23 -19.08
CA ASP A 34 -25.45 -20.35 -20.06
C ASP A 34 -24.09 -19.77 -19.55
N ILE A 35 -23.77 -19.98 -18.27
CA ILE A 35 -22.55 -19.47 -17.67
C ILE A 35 -21.55 -20.57 -17.33
N GLU A 36 -20.28 -20.28 -17.47
CA GLU A 36 -19.18 -21.09 -16.97
C GLU A 36 -18.51 -20.37 -15.82
N ILE A 37 -18.20 -21.12 -14.76
CA ILE A 37 -17.53 -20.58 -13.57
C ILE A 37 -16.20 -21.27 -13.41
N ARG A 38 -15.14 -20.49 -13.14
CA ARG A 38 -13.80 -21.00 -12.86
C ARG A 38 -13.23 -20.26 -11.67
N ILE A 39 -12.53 -20.97 -10.80
CA ILE A 39 -11.76 -20.37 -9.70
C ILE A 39 -10.29 -20.47 -10.06
N VAL A 40 -9.59 -19.33 -9.98
CA VAL A 40 -8.14 -19.26 -10.13
C VAL A 40 -7.61 -18.45 -8.97
N GLU A 41 -6.87 -19.08 -8.08
CA GLU A 41 -6.43 -18.51 -6.82
C GLU A 41 -7.63 -17.96 -6.01
N ASP A 42 -7.65 -16.66 -5.75
CA ASP A 42 -8.72 -16.01 -4.98
C ASP A 42 -9.80 -15.38 -5.85
N PHE A 43 -9.72 -15.55 -7.18
CA PHE A 43 -10.65 -14.94 -8.13
C PHE A 43 -11.68 -15.93 -8.64
N ILE A 44 -12.92 -15.48 -8.73
CA ILE A 44 -14.00 -16.19 -9.42
C ILE A 44 -14.18 -15.57 -10.80
N PHE A 45 -14.01 -16.36 -11.83
CA PHE A 45 -14.23 -15.98 -13.23
C PHE A 45 -15.57 -16.52 -13.67
N ILE A 46 -16.46 -15.63 -14.12
CA ILE A 46 -17.75 -15.99 -14.68
C ILE A 46 -17.75 -15.58 -16.14
N GLU A 47 -17.94 -16.56 -17.00
CA GLU A 47 -17.92 -16.39 -18.44
C GLU A 47 -19.31 -16.64 -19.02
N ARG A 48 -19.78 -15.76 -19.90
CA ARG A 48 -20.92 -15.90 -20.77
C ARG A 48 -20.56 -15.40 -22.15
N LYS A 49 -20.72 -16.21 -23.19
CA LYS A 49 -20.56 -15.87 -24.62
C LYS A 49 -19.61 -14.72 -24.99
N ARG A 50 -19.95 -13.45 -24.62
CA ARG A 50 -19.19 -12.21 -24.92
C ARG A 50 -18.98 -11.33 -23.69
N GLU A 51 -19.23 -11.85 -22.52
CA GLU A 51 -19.09 -11.12 -21.26
C GLU A 51 -18.27 -11.92 -20.27
N PHE A 52 -17.27 -11.27 -19.69
CA PHE A 52 -16.48 -11.79 -18.59
C PHE A 52 -16.70 -10.95 -17.35
N LEU A 53 -16.82 -11.61 -16.22
CA LEU A 53 -16.84 -10.99 -14.91
C LEU A 53 -15.78 -11.64 -14.05
N ILE A 54 -14.89 -10.82 -13.48
CA ILE A 54 -13.95 -11.25 -12.47
C ILE A 54 -14.44 -10.72 -11.13
N LEU A 55 -14.71 -11.63 -10.22
CA LEU A 55 -15.09 -11.35 -8.84
C LEU A 55 -13.92 -11.68 -7.91
N PHE A 56 -13.63 -10.77 -7.03
CA PHE A 56 -12.68 -10.96 -5.93
C PHE A 56 -13.33 -10.51 -4.64
N GLU A 57 -13.24 -11.33 -3.60
CA GLU A 57 -13.68 -10.94 -2.26
C GLU A 57 -12.50 -10.46 -1.46
N ASN A 58 -12.63 -9.25 -0.89
CA ASN A 58 -11.66 -8.69 0.03
C ASN A 58 -12.25 -8.68 1.43
N LEU A 59 -11.79 -9.58 2.26
CA LEU A 59 -12.19 -9.68 3.67
C LEU A 59 -11.45 -8.68 4.57
N ASN A 60 -10.49 -7.91 4.03
CA ASN A 60 -9.65 -7.00 4.81
C ASN A 60 -10.48 -6.10 5.73
N LEU A 61 -10.26 -6.31 7.00
CA LEU A 61 -11.08 -5.89 8.13
C LEU A 61 -10.68 -4.56 8.72
N HIS A 62 -9.50 -4.09 8.47
CA HIS A 62 -8.92 -2.99 9.21
C HIS A 62 -8.14 -2.00 8.35
N GLU A 63 -8.61 -0.77 8.49
CA GLU A 63 -7.90 0.49 8.37
C GLU A 63 -7.46 0.96 6.98
N THR A 64 -8.23 1.92 6.54
CA THR A 64 -7.75 3.13 5.81
C THR A 64 -6.26 3.09 5.50
N THR A 65 -5.94 3.03 4.24
CA THR A 65 -4.59 3.23 3.70
C THR A 65 -3.63 2.03 3.75
N GLU A 66 -4.09 0.80 3.67
CA GLU A 66 -3.14 -0.28 3.39
C GLU A 66 -2.67 -0.26 1.92
N PRO A 67 -1.37 -0.43 1.67
CA PRO A 67 -0.82 -0.47 0.32
C PRO A 67 -1.47 -1.52 -0.59
N GLY A 68 -2.10 -2.54 -0.03
CA GLY A 68 -2.73 -3.63 -0.77
C GLY A 68 -4.00 -3.28 -1.56
N GLU A 69 -4.78 -2.26 -1.15
CA GLU A 69 -5.94 -1.83 -1.95
C GLU A 69 -5.54 -0.98 -3.17
N GLN A 70 -4.48 -0.22 -3.04
CA GLN A 70 -4.00 0.63 -4.13
C GLN A 70 -3.54 -0.20 -5.32
N ASP A 71 -3.02 -1.40 -5.10
CA ASP A 71 -2.50 -2.27 -6.15
C ASP A 71 -3.59 -3.10 -6.87
N LEU A 72 -4.84 -3.07 -6.39
CA LEU A 72 -5.93 -3.85 -6.98
C LEU A 72 -6.14 -3.61 -8.48
N PRO A 73 -6.14 -2.37 -9.00
CA PRO A 73 -6.28 -2.15 -10.43
C PRO A 73 -5.17 -2.82 -11.25
N LEU A 74 -3.94 -2.83 -10.74
CA LEU A 74 -2.80 -3.48 -11.40
C LEU A 74 -2.89 -5.02 -11.32
N LYS A 75 -3.24 -5.57 -10.17
CA LYS A 75 -3.44 -7.03 -9.97
C LYS A 75 -4.54 -7.55 -10.87
N LEU A 76 -5.68 -6.87 -10.90
CA LEU A 76 -6.82 -7.27 -11.73
C LEU A 76 -6.57 -7.07 -13.23
N LEU A 77 -5.79 -6.07 -13.63
CA LEU A 77 -5.32 -5.94 -15.01
C LEU A 77 -4.47 -7.16 -15.43
N TRP A 78 -3.58 -7.62 -14.56
CA TRP A 78 -2.79 -8.82 -14.81
C TRP A 78 -3.69 -10.05 -14.97
N CYS A 79 -4.65 -10.25 -14.07
CA CYS A 79 -5.63 -11.35 -14.18
C CYS A 79 -6.44 -11.26 -15.47
N ALA A 80 -6.87 -10.07 -15.86
CA ALA A 80 -7.60 -9.82 -17.11
C ALA A 80 -6.76 -10.20 -18.35
N ALA A 81 -5.47 -9.83 -18.35
CA ALA A 81 -4.55 -10.17 -19.44
C ALA A 81 -4.38 -11.69 -19.60
N LEU A 82 -4.18 -12.39 -18.47
CA LEU A 82 -4.09 -13.87 -18.47
C LEU A 82 -5.38 -14.52 -18.95
N LEU A 83 -6.55 -14.01 -18.53
CA LEU A 83 -7.86 -14.51 -18.98
C LEU A 83 -8.02 -14.37 -20.48
N TYR A 84 -7.69 -13.20 -21.05
CA TYR A 84 -7.75 -12.98 -22.49
C TYR A 84 -6.75 -13.84 -23.25
N GLU A 85 -5.55 -14.05 -22.72
CA GLU A 85 -4.56 -14.97 -23.31
C GLU A 85 -5.12 -16.40 -23.37
N MET A 86 -5.68 -16.89 -22.25
CA MET A 86 -6.33 -18.20 -22.20
C MET A 86 -7.49 -18.28 -23.20
N TYR A 87 -8.36 -17.28 -23.23
CA TYR A 87 -9.47 -17.22 -24.18
C TYR A 87 -8.98 -17.31 -25.62
N LEU A 88 -7.99 -16.51 -26.00
CA LEU A 88 -7.40 -16.53 -27.34
C LEU A 88 -6.74 -17.89 -27.65
N CYS A 89 -6.10 -18.54 -26.70
CA CYS A 89 -5.50 -19.85 -26.89
C CYS A 89 -6.54 -20.96 -27.10
N PHE A 90 -7.66 -20.94 -26.37
CA PHE A 90 -8.70 -21.97 -26.42
C PHE A 90 -9.68 -21.77 -27.56
N CYS A 91 -10.15 -20.54 -27.78
CA CYS A 91 -11.15 -20.26 -28.82
C CYS A 91 -10.56 -20.16 -30.22
N ASN A 92 -9.27 -19.93 -30.36
CA ASN A 92 -8.67 -19.40 -31.58
C ASN A 92 -7.84 -20.38 -32.40
N ARG A 93 -7.61 -21.61 -31.97
CA ARG A 93 -6.88 -22.57 -32.82
C ARG A 93 -7.62 -22.92 -34.12
N LYS A 94 -8.92 -22.59 -34.23
CA LYS A 94 -9.72 -22.90 -35.43
C LYS A 94 -10.14 -21.68 -36.27
N ASN A 95 -10.20 -20.47 -35.76
CA ASN A 95 -10.83 -19.32 -36.40
C ASN A 95 -9.97 -18.07 -36.63
N ILE A 96 -8.74 -18.00 -36.15
CA ILE A 96 -7.87 -16.76 -36.23
C ILE A 96 -7.52 -16.36 -37.68
N MET A 97 -7.63 -17.23 -38.63
CA MET A 97 -7.17 -16.92 -39.99
C MET A 97 -8.18 -16.13 -40.85
N ASN A 98 -9.45 -16.03 -40.48
CA ASN A 98 -10.48 -15.50 -41.38
C ASN A 98 -11.47 -14.48 -40.80
N GLU A 99 -11.53 -14.22 -39.48
CA GLU A 99 -12.47 -13.24 -38.90
C GLU A 99 -11.75 -12.41 -37.82
N LYS A 100 -12.15 -11.13 -37.68
CA LYS A 100 -11.69 -10.29 -36.57
C LYS A 100 -12.10 -10.97 -35.27
N ALA A 101 -11.14 -11.35 -34.45
CA ALA A 101 -11.40 -11.88 -33.11
C ALA A 101 -12.08 -10.78 -32.28
N GLU A 102 -13.34 -10.97 -31.94
CA GLU A 102 -14.06 -10.15 -30.97
C GLU A 102 -13.72 -10.65 -29.57
N LEU A 103 -13.09 -9.79 -28.75
CA LEU A 103 -12.86 -10.11 -27.35
C LEU A 103 -14.14 -9.88 -26.53
N PRO A 104 -14.44 -10.74 -25.55
CA PRO A 104 -15.51 -10.50 -24.60
C PRO A 104 -15.28 -9.19 -23.81
N SER A 105 -16.36 -8.50 -23.49
CA SER A 105 -16.28 -7.38 -22.55
C SER A 105 -15.95 -7.90 -21.15
N LEU A 106 -15.17 -7.13 -20.38
CA LEU A 106 -14.72 -7.54 -19.04
C LEU A 106 -15.17 -6.55 -17.98
N ARG A 107 -15.67 -7.07 -16.87
CA ARG A 107 -15.94 -6.32 -15.64
C ARG A 107 -15.08 -6.84 -14.51
N LEU A 108 -14.51 -5.92 -13.75
CA LEU A 108 -13.67 -6.18 -12.58
C LEU A 108 -14.41 -5.68 -11.35
N VAL A 109 -14.80 -6.59 -10.48
CA VAL A 109 -15.60 -6.27 -9.28
C VAL A 109 -14.93 -6.87 -8.06
N VAL A 110 -14.77 -6.03 -7.03
CA VAL A 110 -14.28 -6.43 -5.71
C VAL A 110 -15.42 -6.25 -4.71
N LEU A 111 -15.75 -7.32 -4.02
CA LEU A 111 -16.69 -7.31 -2.91
C LEU A 111 -15.89 -7.07 -1.63
N HIS A 112 -16.15 -5.94 -0.96
CA HIS A 112 -15.40 -5.50 0.19
C HIS A 112 -16.30 -5.48 1.43
N HIS A 113 -15.88 -6.16 2.49
CA HIS A 113 -16.57 -6.10 3.78
C HIS A 113 -16.06 -4.90 4.60
N GLY A 114 -16.37 -3.69 4.13
CA GLY A 114 -15.98 -2.44 4.76
C GLY A 114 -16.63 -2.16 6.10
N ARG A 115 -16.42 -0.95 6.61
CA ARG A 115 -17.05 -0.47 7.85
C ARG A 115 -18.42 0.16 7.60
N ASN A 116 -19.21 0.27 8.65
CA ASN A 116 -20.44 1.06 8.61
C ASN A 116 -20.12 2.54 8.32
N GLY A 117 -20.85 3.11 7.36
CA GLY A 117 -20.68 4.50 6.95
C GLY A 117 -19.65 4.72 5.82
N GLU A 118 -18.95 3.68 5.38
CA GLU A 118 -18.17 3.74 4.14
C GLU A 118 -19.09 3.77 2.92
N PRO A 119 -18.61 4.37 1.79
CA PRO A 119 -19.38 4.35 0.56
C PRO A 119 -19.75 2.93 0.12
N THR A 120 -20.99 2.75 -0.31
CA THR A 120 -21.49 1.44 -0.76
C THR A 120 -20.92 1.03 -2.12
N ASN A 121 -20.42 2.00 -2.89
CA ASN A 121 -19.81 1.77 -4.21
C ASN A 121 -18.70 2.81 -4.44
N ARG A 122 -17.56 2.37 -4.93
CA ARG A 122 -16.44 3.22 -5.37
C ARG A 122 -15.73 2.60 -6.55
N ILE A 123 -15.05 3.41 -7.34
CA ILE A 123 -14.26 2.95 -8.48
C ILE A 123 -12.81 3.32 -8.22
N LEU A 124 -11.92 2.32 -8.27
CA LEU A 124 -10.47 2.52 -8.26
C LEU A 124 -9.98 2.55 -9.71
N LYS A 125 -9.13 3.50 -10.03
CA LYS A 125 -8.54 3.66 -11.37
C LYS A 125 -7.05 3.41 -11.32
N LEU A 126 -6.54 2.72 -12.34
CA LEU A 126 -5.09 2.48 -12.47
C LEU A 126 -4.31 3.79 -12.60
N SER A 127 -4.89 4.79 -13.26
CA SER A 127 -4.29 6.13 -13.41
C SER A 127 -4.01 6.84 -12.09
N GLU A 128 -4.71 6.49 -11.02
CA GLU A 128 -4.50 7.07 -9.69
C GLU A 128 -3.18 6.57 -9.04
N LEU A 129 -2.62 5.47 -9.54
CA LEU A 129 -1.36 4.89 -9.06
C LEU A 129 -0.12 5.48 -9.75
N PHE A 130 -0.30 6.15 -10.88
CA PHE A 130 0.83 6.69 -11.61
C PHE A 130 1.44 7.88 -10.88
N ALA A 131 2.76 7.85 -10.73
CA ALA A 131 3.50 8.99 -10.25
C ALA A 131 3.23 10.21 -11.15
N LYS A 132 3.09 11.40 -10.57
CA LYS A 132 2.98 12.64 -11.34
C LYS A 132 4.19 12.76 -12.25
N CYS A 133 3.97 12.57 -13.53
CA CYS A 133 4.97 12.63 -14.58
C CYS A 133 4.96 14.04 -15.18
N CYS A 134 6.12 14.49 -15.70
CA CYS A 134 6.23 15.74 -16.45
C CYS A 134 5.66 15.68 -17.88
N TRP A 135 5.00 14.59 -18.22
CA TRP A 135 4.31 14.46 -19.52
C TRP A 135 2.91 15.06 -19.38
N GLU A 136 2.53 15.90 -20.30
CA GLU A 136 1.22 16.55 -20.34
C GLU A 136 0.09 15.59 -20.79
N SER A 137 0.42 14.38 -21.24
CA SER A 137 -0.55 13.41 -21.75
C SER A 137 -1.04 12.46 -20.66
N GLU A 138 -2.33 12.12 -20.71
CA GLU A 138 -2.89 11.01 -19.95
C GLU A 138 -2.22 9.68 -20.35
N SER A 139 -2.18 8.73 -19.42
CA SER A 139 -1.66 7.38 -19.73
C SER A 139 -2.56 6.66 -20.74
N ASP A 140 -1.95 6.01 -21.71
CA ASP A 140 -2.67 5.15 -22.67
C ASP A 140 -3.26 3.90 -22.01
N LEU A 141 -2.83 3.57 -20.78
CA LEU A 141 -3.30 2.40 -20.02
C LEU A 141 -4.21 2.83 -18.89
N GLU A 142 -5.47 2.39 -18.92
CA GLU A 142 -6.44 2.59 -17.87
C GLU A 142 -7.18 1.31 -17.55
N THR A 143 -7.38 1.05 -16.26
CA THR A 143 -8.20 -0.04 -15.74
C THR A 143 -9.06 0.48 -14.61
N GLN A 144 -10.34 0.14 -14.62
CA GLN A 144 -11.29 0.52 -13.59
C GLN A 144 -11.77 -0.72 -12.84
N VAL A 145 -11.74 -0.65 -11.53
CA VAL A 145 -12.19 -1.71 -10.62
C VAL A 145 -13.34 -1.18 -9.79
N HIS A 146 -14.47 -1.88 -9.85
CA HIS A 146 -15.65 -1.54 -9.06
C HIS A 146 -15.54 -2.21 -7.68
N ILE A 147 -15.51 -1.39 -6.63
CA ILE A 147 -15.50 -1.85 -5.24
C ILE A 147 -16.90 -1.71 -4.68
N LEU A 148 -17.49 -2.81 -4.26
CA LEU A 148 -18.83 -2.85 -3.65
C LEU A 148 -18.70 -3.19 -2.17
N ASN A 149 -19.16 -2.30 -1.29
CA ASN A 149 -19.20 -2.57 0.14
C ASN A 149 -20.37 -3.49 0.46
N VAL A 150 -20.07 -4.74 0.75
CA VAL A 150 -21.03 -5.80 1.07
C VAL A 150 -21.13 -6.10 2.57
N ASN A 151 -20.66 -5.19 3.44
CA ASN A 151 -20.93 -5.32 4.86
C ASN A 151 -22.43 -5.37 5.09
N TYR A 152 -22.90 -6.30 5.93
CA TYR A 152 -24.33 -6.52 6.17
C TYR A 152 -25.11 -5.27 6.58
N ARG A 153 -24.44 -4.34 7.28
CA ARG A 153 -25.04 -3.08 7.76
C ARG A 153 -24.75 -1.88 6.86
N SER A 154 -24.13 -2.10 5.70
CA SER A 154 -23.75 -1.01 4.79
C SER A 154 -24.95 -0.29 4.15
N GLY A 155 -26.13 -0.96 4.09
CA GLY A 155 -27.29 -0.49 3.34
C GLY A 155 -27.06 -0.53 1.82
N ALA A 156 -26.12 -1.33 1.34
CA ALA A 156 -25.85 -1.45 -0.07
C ALA A 156 -27.02 -2.12 -0.80
N ARG A 157 -27.47 -1.50 -1.90
CA ARG A 157 -28.60 -1.98 -2.70
C ARG A 157 -28.42 -3.43 -3.16
N ILE A 158 -27.19 -3.86 -3.47
CA ILE A 158 -26.88 -5.22 -3.88
C ILE A 158 -27.30 -6.28 -2.84
N LEU A 159 -27.27 -5.93 -1.53
CA LEU A 159 -27.71 -6.84 -0.47
C LEU A 159 -29.26 -6.97 -0.40
N GLU A 160 -29.98 -5.97 -0.91
CA GLU A 160 -31.44 -6.03 -1.03
C GLU A 160 -31.85 -6.86 -2.25
N GLU A 161 -31.08 -6.77 -3.34
CA GLU A 161 -31.34 -7.42 -4.63
C GLU A 161 -30.80 -8.86 -4.73
N CYS A 162 -29.81 -9.23 -3.92
CA CYS A 162 -29.21 -10.57 -3.87
C CYS A 162 -29.33 -11.19 -2.47
N LYS A 163 -30.35 -12.02 -2.27
CA LYS A 163 -30.56 -12.71 -1.00
C LYS A 163 -29.36 -13.60 -0.61
N PRO A 164 -28.78 -14.42 -1.51
CA PRO A 164 -27.62 -15.23 -1.18
C PRO A 164 -26.43 -14.43 -0.65
N LEU A 165 -26.14 -13.28 -1.27
CA LEU A 165 -25.06 -12.38 -0.81
C LEU A 165 -25.40 -11.77 0.56
N ARG A 166 -26.64 -11.36 0.77
CA ARG A 166 -27.10 -10.86 2.07
C ARG A 166 -26.94 -11.89 3.18
N ASP A 167 -27.35 -13.13 2.93
CA ASP A 167 -27.25 -14.23 3.87
C ASP A 167 -25.77 -14.55 4.20
N TYR A 168 -24.91 -14.53 3.19
CA TYR A 168 -23.47 -14.66 3.38
C TYR A 168 -22.90 -13.50 4.19
N SER A 169 -23.22 -12.26 3.84
CA SER A 169 -22.75 -11.05 4.58
C SER A 169 -23.23 -11.04 6.03
N PHE A 170 -24.44 -11.54 6.30
CA PHE A 170 -24.94 -11.73 7.65
C PHE A 170 -24.09 -12.72 8.46
N LEU A 171 -23.71 -13.82 7.87
CA LEU A 171 -22.84 -14.82 8.48
C LEU A 171 -21.46 -14.25 8.80
N VAL A 172 -20.86 -13.53 7.84
CA VAL A 172 -19.57 -12.85 8.02
C VAL A 172 -19.63 -11.84 9.16
N GLU A 173 -20.70 -11.02 9.22
CA GLU A 173 -20.90 -10.05 10.30
C GLU A 173 -21.06 -10.72 11.67
N ALA A 174 -21.78 -11.84 11.76
CA ALA A 174 -21.92 -12.61 12.99
C ALA A 174 -20.58 -13.16 13.48
N TYR A 175 -19.74 -13.66 12.56
CA TYR A 175 -18.40 -14.13 12.90
C TYR A 175 -17.50 -12.99 13.39
N ARG A 176 -17.59 -11.81 12.73
CA ARG A 176 -16.79 -10.62 13.05
C ARG A 176 -17.16 -9.95 14.37
N SER A 177 -18.43 -9.92 14.70
CA SER A 177 -18.93 -9.32 15.94
C SER A 177 -18.58 -10.09 17.21
N GLY A 178 -18.03 -11.29 17.08
CA GLY A 178 -17.44 -12.08 18.16
C GLY A 178 -16.23 -11.39 18.81
N ARG A 179 -15.78 -11.93 19.96
CA ARG A 179 -14.66 -11.37 20.74
C ARG A 179 -13.41 -11.21 19.91
N PRO A 180 -12.66 -10.09 20.04
CA PRO A 180 -11.38 -9.92 19.37
C PRO A 180 -10.44 -11.10 19.62
N GLY A 181 -10.02 -11.78 18.57
CA GLY A 181 -9.07 -12.91 18.66
C GLY A 181 -9.65 -14.32 18.62
N LYS A 182 -10.97 -14.48 18.75
CA LYS A 182 -11.68 -15.75 18.53
C LYS A 182 -13.03 -15.39 17.92
N GLY A 183 -13.22 -15.71 16.64
CA GLY A 183 -14.55 -15.64 16.03
C GLY A 183 -15.54 -16.38 16.92
N ASP A 184 -16.74 -15.86 17.08
CA ASP A 184 -17.73 -16.51 17.93
C ASP A 184 -18.44 -17.61 17.15
N VAL A 185 -17.95 -18.82 17.33
CA VAL A 185 -18.57 -20.04 16.75
C VAL A 185 -20.06 -20.15 17.13
N ARG A 186 -20.45 -19.63 18.31
CA ARG A 186 -21.85 -19.63 18.73
C ARG A 186 -22.66 -18.63 17.91
N ALA A 187 -22.13 -17.42 17.73
CA ALA A 187 -22.80 -16.41 16.93
C ALA A 187 -23.01 -16.87 15.47
N VAL A 188 -22.04 -17.60 14.91
CA VAL A 188 -22.20 -18.21 13.58
C VAL A 188 -23.31 -19.25 13.56
N ASN A 189 -23.36 -20.13 14.56
CA ASN A 189 -24.43 -21.14 14.65
C ASN A 189 -25.80 -20.48 14.84
N ASP A 190 -25.90 -19.49 15.69
CA ASP A 190 -27.14 -18.74 15.93
C ASP A 190 -27.58 -18.01 14.65
N ALA A 191 -26.63 -17.38 13.92
CA ALA A 191 -26.92 -16.75 12.64
C ALA A 191 -27.44 -17.73 11.58
N ILE A 192 -26.87 -18.92 11.49
CA ILE A 192 -27.37 -19.97 10.57
C ILE A 192 -28.80 -20.39 10.92
N ASP A 193 -29.12 -20.43 12.22
CA ASP A 193 -30.45 -20.81 12.68
C ASP A 193 -31.50 -19.69 12.48
N GLU A 194 -31.06 -18.43 12.60
CA GLU A 194 -31.89 -17.23 12.40
C GLU A 194 -32.10 -16.87 10.92
N MET A 195 -31.25 -17.36 10.01
CA MET A 195 -31.42 -17.12 8.58
C MET A 195 -32.77 -17.56 8.08
N GLU A 196 -33.36 -16.79 7.17
CA GLU A 196 -34.53 -17.21 6.41
C GLU A 196 -34.24 -18.42 5.53
N GLU A 197 -35.27 -19.20 5.24
CA GLU A 197 -35.15 -20.36 4.36
C GLU A 197 -34.61 -19.96 2.99
N GLY A 198 -33.66 -20.76 2.48
CA GLY A 198 -33.01 -20.50 1.21
C GLY A 198 -31.78 -21.37 0.99
N PRO A 199 -31.25 -21.37 -0.25
CA PRO A 199 -30.18 -22.30 -0.66
C PRO A 199 -28.88 -22.09 0.15
N VAL A 200 -28.56 -20.88 0.55
CA VAL A 200 -27.37 -20.60 1.39
C VAL A 200 -27.56 -21.23 2.76
N ARG A 201 -28.70 -20.96 3.44
CA ARG A 201 -29.00 -21.56 4.75
C ARG A 201 -28.95 -23.08 4.72
N ASP A 202 -29.56 -23.69 3.71
CA ASP A 202 -29.63 -25.15 3.58
C ASP A 202 -28.23 -25.75 3.44
N TYR A 203 -27.38 -25.09 2.64
CA TYR A 203 -25.99 -25.48 2.50
C TYR A 203 -25.23 -25.36 3.83
N LEU A 204 -25.36 -24.23 4.52
CA LEU A 204 -24.67 -23.95 5.79
C LEU A 204 -25.13 -24.91 6.90
N LYS A 205 -26.42 -25.20 7.00
CA LYS A 205 -26.97 -26.14 7.99
C LYS A 205 -26.40 -27.56 7.83
N GLY A 206 -26.25 -28.00 6.61
CA GLY A 206 -25.74 -29.33 6.31
C GLY A 206 -24.23 -29.49 6.58
N ARG A 207 -23.49 -28.37 6.69
CA ARG A 207 -22.01 -28.36 6.75
C ARG A 207 -21.44 -27.41 7.81
N ARG A 208 -22.12 -27.23 8.94
CA ARG A 208 -21.74 -26.25 9.99
C ARG A 208 -20.28 -26.31 10.39
N SER A 209 -19.76 -27.50 10.68
CA SER A 209 -18.37 -27.67 11.13
C SER A 209 -17.35 -27.30 10.05
N GLU A 210 -17.66 -27.61 8.79
CA GLU A 210 -16.83 -27.25 7.64
C GLU A 210 -16.81 -25.74 7.42
N VAL A 211 -17.99 -25.11 7.43
CA VAL A 211 -18.16 -23.66 7.29
C VAL A 211 -17.41 -22.89 8.39
N ILE A 212 -17.57 -23.34 9.64
CA ILE A 212 -16.86 -22.71 10.77
C ILE A 212 -15.34 -22.89 10.61
N GLY A 213 -14.89 -24.08 10.16
CA GLY A 213 -13.48 -24.33 9.88
C GLY A 213 -12.94 -23.40 8.79
N MET A 214 -13.68 -23.18 7.70
CA MET A 214 -13.31 -22.24 6.64
C MET A 214 -13.18 -20.82 7.17
N LEU A 215 -14.21 -20.31 7.88
CA LEU A 215 -14.19 -18.98 8.45
C LEU A 215 -13.01 -18.76 9.40
N ILE A 216 -12.70 -19.74 10.26
CA ILE A 216 -11.55 -19.66 11.18
C ILE A 216 -10.24 -19.56 10.38
N THR A 217 -10.08 -20.41 9.36
CA THR A 217 -8.86 -20.43 8.54
C THR A 217 -8.67 -19.13 7.79
N GLU A 218 -9.70 -18.65 7.09
CA GLU A 218 -9.69 -17.39 6.36
C GLU A 218 -9.27 -16.21 7.25
N TYR A 219 -9.83 -16.14 8.46
CA TYR A 219 -9.53 -15.05 9.38
C TYR A 219 -8.18 -15.18 10.08
N ASP A 220 -7.71 -16.39 10.37
CA ASP A 220 -6.40 -16.58 10.99
C ASP A 220 -5.26 -16.39 10.00
N GLU A 221 -5.43 -16.79 8.75
CA GLU A 221 -4.47 -16.52 7.66
C GLU A 221 -4.33 -15.01 7.43
N GLU A 222 -5.45 -14.31 7.29
CA GLU A 222 -5.48 -12.86 7.11
C GLU A 222 -4.79 -12.12 8.28
N ARG A 223 -5.07 -12.52 9.52
CA ARG A 223 -4.40 -11.95 10.70
C ARG A 223 -2.92 -12.25 10.78
N ALA A 224 -2.50 -13.43 10.33
CA ALA A 224 -1.08 -13.79 10.30
C ALA A 224 -0.34 -12.93 9.27
N GLU A 225 -0.94 -12.72 8.12
CA GLU A 225 -0.41 -11.90 7.04
C GLU A 225 -0.31 -10.42 7.46
N GLN A 226 -1.36 -9.88 8.07
CA GLN A 226 -1.37 -8.51 8.62
C GLN A 226 -0.29 -8.30 9.68
N ARG A 227 -0.09 -9.26 10.61
CA ARG A 227 0.98 -9.17 11.61
C ARG A 227 2.37 -9.20 11.01
N LEU A 228 2.58 -10.01 9.97
CA LEU A 228 3.85 -10.06 9.25
C LEU A 228 4.11 -8.74 8.54
N TYR A 229 3.08 -8.17 7.89
CA TYR A 229 3.16 -6.89 7.19
C TYR A 229 3.45 -5.73 8.15
N GLN A 230 2.68 -5.65 9.25
CA GLN A 230 2.88 -4.63 10.27
C GLN A 230 4.27 -4.70 10.88
N LYS A 231 4.75 -5.92 11.18
CA LYS A 231 6.11 -6.12 11.70
C LYS A 231 7.17 -5.70 10.69
N ALA A 232 7.02 -6.06 9.41
CA ALA A 232 7.95 -5.67 8.36
C ALA A 232 7.98 -4.14 8.18
N TRP A 233 6.83 -3.47 8.29
CA TRP A 233 6.74 -2.01 8.22
C TRP A 233 7.42 -1.33 9.43
N GLU A 234 7.17 -1.82 10.66
CA GLU A 234 7.80 -1.32 11.88
C GLU A 234 9.33 -1.51 11.84
N ASP A 235 9.79 -2.68 11.41
CA ASP A 235 11.22 -2.97 11.24
C ASP A 235 11.85 -2.05 10.18
N GLY A 236 11.20 -1.87 9.03
CA GLY A 236 11.67 -0.96 7.97
C GLY A 236 11.73 0.51 8.41
N GLN A 237 10.74 0.97 9.18
CA GLN A 237 10.74 2.33 9.74
C GLN A 237 11.88 2.53 10.73
N LYS A 238 12.13 1.53 11.59
CA LYS A 238 13.23 1.55 12.55
C LYS A 238 14.59 1.56 11.87
N ASP A 239 14.79 0.69 10.90
CA ASP A 239 16.04 0.60 10.13
C ASP A 239 16.30 1.90 9.35
N GLY A 240 15.27 2.47 8.73
CA GLY A 240 15.36 3.76 8.05
C GLY A 240 15.72 4.92 8.99
N MET A 241 15.13 4.93 10.19
CA MET A 241 15.44 5.95 11.21
C MET A 241 16.87 5.81 11.73
N GLU A 242 17.34 4.58 12.00
CA GLU A 242 18.72 4.33 12.44
C GLU A 242 19.74 4.68 11.34
N ALA A 243 19.45 4.33 10.09
CA ALA A 243 20.31 4.69 8.97
C ALA A 243 20.41 6.19 8.79
N GLY A 244 19.27 6.91 8.80
CA GLY A 244 19.24 8.36 8.68
C GLY A 244 19.95 9.08 9.83
N LEU A 245 19.81 8.57 11.08
CA LEU A 245 20.51 9.11 12.24
C LEU A 245 22.04 8.92 12.12
N ARG A 246 22.48 7.74 11.68
CA ARG A 246 23.90 7.43 11.47
C ARG A 246 24.50 8.30 10.38
N GLU A 247 23.83 8.45 9.25
CA GLU A 247 24.27 9.28 8.13
C GLU A 247 24.35 10.76 8.53
N GLY A 248 23.30 11.28 9.18
CA GLY A 248 23.28 12.64 9.68
C GLY A 248 24.37 12.94 10.71
N LEU A 249 24.67 11.98 11.59
CA LEU A 249 25.76 12.11 12.57
C LEU A 249 27.12 12.14 11.87
N MET A 250 27.38 11.25 10.92
CA MET A 250 28.64 11.21 10.16
C MET A 250 28.85 12.51 9.36
N GLU A 251 27.83 12.96 8.64
CA GLU A 251 27.88 14.22 7.88
C GLU A 251 28.09 15.43 8.78
N GLY A 252 27.41 15.47 9.92
CA GLY A 252 27.58 16.52 10.92
C GLY A 252 29.00 16.57 11.53
N MET A 253 29.56 15.39 11.84
CA MET A 253 30.94 15.30 12.35
C MET A 253 31.96 15.71 11.29
N GLU A 254 31.79 15.35 10.04
CA GLU A 254 32.70 15.70 8.95
C GLU A 254 32.66 17.23 8.66
N LYS A 255 31.45 17.79 8.58
CA LYS A 255 31.27 19.26 8.44
C LYS A 255 31.86 20.02 9.61
N GLY A 256 31.63 19.56 10.84
CA GLY A 256 32.22 20.19 12.05
C GLY A 256 33.73 20.11 12.06
N ARG A 257 34.31 18.97 11.68
CA ARG A 257 35.75 18.78 11.59
C ARG A 257 36.41 19.71 10.56
N THR A 258 35.83 19.79 9.36
CA THR A 258 36.33 20.63 8.26
C THR A 258 36.24 22.12 8.63
N ALA A 259 35.12 22.56 9.18
CA ALA A 259 34.97 23.95 9.66
C ALA A 259 35.95 24.29 10.75
N GLY A 260 36.10 23.43 11.77
CA GLY A 260 37.06 23.64 12.86
C GLY A 260 38.52 23.68 12.38
N LEU A 261 38.90 22.84 11.40
CA LEU A 261 40.24 22.90 10.80
C LEU A 261 40.47 24.19 10.02
N GLN A 262 39.49 24.66 9.25
CA GLN A 262 39.60 25.92 8.51
C GLN A 262 39.69 27.12 9.44
N GLU A 263 38.84 27.21 10.47
CA GLU A 263 38.88 28.28 11.45
C GLU A 263 40.20 28.28 12.24
N GLY A 264 40.64 27.08 12.68
CA GLY A 264 41.92 26.95 13.40
C GLY A 264 43.12 27.33 12.53
N HIS A 265 43.13 26.94 11.26
CA HIS A 265 44.18 27.30 10.31
C HIS A 265 44.21 28.81 10.07
N PHE A 266 43.08 29.43 9.81
CA PHE A 266 42.97 30.88 9.59
C PHE A 266 43.40 31.69 10.84
N ALA A 267 42.93 31.27 12.02
CA ALA A 267 43.33 31.90 13.28
C ALA A 267 44.84 31.75 13.54
N GLY A 268 45.39 30.56 13.26
CA GLY A 268 46.82 30.28 13.38
C GLY A 268 47.69 31.12 12.46
N LEU A 269 47.29 31.26 11.18
CA LEU A 269 47.99 32.15 10.23
C LEU A 269 47.99 33.60 10.69
N LYS A 270 46.84 34.13 11.06
CA LYS A 270 46.69 35.52 11.53
C LYS A 270 47.53 35.81 12.77
N GLU A 271 47.56 34.87 13.71
CA GLU A 271 48.40 35.03 14.92
C GLU A 271 49.89 34.87 14.59
N GLY A 272 50.25 33.96 13.66
CA GLY A 272 51.62 33.80 13.16
C GLY A 272 52.14 35.04 12.45
N GLU A 273 51.36 35.65 11.57
CA GLU A 273 51.67 36.90 10.89
C GLU A 273 51.90 38.06 11.89
N ARG A 274 51.00 38.18 12.88
CA ARG A 274 51.10 39.19 13.91
C ARG A 274 52.35 39.04 14.76
N LYS A 275 52.69 37.81 15.17
CA LYS A 275 53.93 37.53 15.92
C LYS A 275 55.17 37.76 15.08
N GLY A 276 55.14 37.35 13.81
CA GLY A 276 56.22 37.59 12.85
C GLY A 276 56.49 39.07 12.65
N ALA A 277 55.47 39.90 12.44
CA ALA A 277 55.58 41.32 12.29
C ALA A 277 56.15 41.95 13.53
N LEU A 278 55.68 41.56 14.73
CA LEU A 278 56.24 42.06 16.00
C LEU A 278 57.73 41.69 16.18
N LYS A 279 58.14 40.48 15.84
CA LYS A 279 59.56 40.07 15.88
C LYS A 279 60.41 40.88 14.94
N THR A 280 59.97 41.13 13.74
CA THR A 280 60.70 41.98 12.77
C THR A 280 60.84 43.42 13.26
N LEU A 281 59.76 44.00 13.73
CA LEU A 281 59.81 45.36 14.31
C LEU A 281 60.73 45.44 15.51
N PHE A 282 60.72 44.47 16.41
CA PHE A 282 61.63 44.40 17.55
C PHE A 282 63.10 44.29 17.13
N TYR A 283 63.41 43.47 16.14
CA TYR A 283 64.73 43.32 15.56
C TYR A 283 65.25 44.62 14.98
N LEU A 284 64.39 45.37 14.22
CA LEU A 284 64.77 46.70 13.69
C LEU A 284 65.04 47.75 14.78
N VAL A 285 64.30 47.71 15.89
CA VAL A 285 64.52 48.57 17.03
C VAL A 285 65.85 48.25 17.76
N THR A 286 66.16 46.97 17.96
CA THR A 286 67.38 46.52 18.61
C THR A 286 68.63 46.85 17.78
N ARG A 287 68.49 46.85 16.45
CA ARG A 287 69.61 47.32 15.58
C ARG A 287 69.74 48.82 15.44
N GLY A 288 68.86 49.59 16.07
CA GLY A 288 68.90 51.04 15.98
C GLY A 288 68.46 51.65 14.67
N THR A 289 67.87 50.81 13.76
CA THR A 289 67.40 51.25 12.47
C THR A 289 66.02 51.92 12.56
N MET A 290 65.28 51.68 13.65
CA MET A 290 63.94 52.20 13.91
C MET A 290 63.79 52.59 15.39
N THR A 291 63.06 53.67 15.66
CA THR A 291 62.78 54.05 17.06
C THR A 291 61.67 53.24 17.66
N PRO A 292 61.60 52.96 18.96
CA PRO A 292 60.50 52.23 19.60
C PRO A 292 59.11 52.85 19.36
N GLN A 293 59.04 54.19 19.16
CA GLN A 293 57.82 54.90 18.83
C GLN A 293 57.35 54.51 17.42
N MET A 294 58.24 54.61 16.42
CA MET A 294 57.87 54.21 15.03
C MET A 294 57.46 52.77 14.94
N ALA A 295 58.11 51.85 15.67
CA ALA A 295 57.76 50.45 15.71
C ALA A 295 56.39 50.21 16.35
N ALA A 296 56.04 50.92 17.39
CA ALA A 296 54.76 50.86 18.07
C ALA A 296 53.64 51.39 17.16
N ASP A 297 53.87 52.49 16.45
CA ASP A 297 52.92 53.07 15.49
C ASP A 297 52.66 52.09 14.30
N CYS A 298 53.71 51.49 13.74
CA CYS A 298 53.57 50.46 12.71
C CYS A 298 52.82 49.25 13.22
N ALA A 299 52.97 48.88 14.48
CA ALA A 299 52.20 47.73 15.05
C ALA A 299 50.80 48.12 15.54
N GLY A 300 50.38 49.38 15.42
CA GLY A 300 49.06 49.86 15.83
C GLY A 300 48.84 49.79 17.35
N MET A 301 49.89 50.01 18.17
CA MET A 301 49.79 49.87 19.62
C MET A 301 50.67 50.95 20.34
N SER A 302 50.42 51.07 21.63
CA SER A 302 51.27 52.02 22.45
C SER A 302 52.70 51.48 22.64
N VAL A 303 53.67 52.38 22.81
CA VAL A 303 55.08 52.03 23.07
C VAL A 303 55.24 51.13 24.32
N ALA A 304 54.45 51.41 25.36
CA ALA A 304 54.42 50.57 26.55
C ALA A 304 53.95 49.13 26.25
N GLU A 305 52.96 49.03 25.46
CA GLU A 305 52.40 47.69 25.04
C GLU A 305 53.36 46.97 24.09
N PHE A 306 53.96 47.65 23.14
CA PHE A 306 54.99 47.11 22.26
C PHE A 306 56.15 46.53 23.05
N LYS A 307 56.71 47.29 23.97
CA LYS A 307 57.81 46.82 24.83
C LYS A 307 57.43 45.66 25.71
N ARG A 308 56.18 45.60 26.21
CA ARG A 308 55.64 44.47 26.98
C ARG A 308 55.49 43.20 26.15
N ARG A 309 54.98 43.31 24.93
CA ARG A 309 54.79 42.16 24.02
C ARG A 309 56.13 41.64 23.50
N CYS A 310 57.11 42.54 23.22
CA CYS A 310 58.45 42.16 22.79
C CYS A 310 59.22 41.38 23.85
N ARG A 311 58.96 41.61 25.14
CA ARG A 311 59.59 40.85 26.25
C ARG A 311 59.06 39.40 26.35
N ARG A 312 57.95 39.04 25.65
CA ARG A 312 57.34 37.73 25.68
C ARG A 312 57.61 36.96 24.40
N ILE A 313 58.26 37.49 23.44
CA ILE A 313 58.72 36.91 22.20
C ILE A 313 60.19 36.48 22.32
#